data_36908f6133abee39c51746b0a23ff9a2
#
_entry.id   36908f6133abee39c51746b0a23ff9a2
#
_cell.length_a   1.000
_cell.length_b   1.000
_cell.length_c   1.000
_cell.angle_alpha   90.00
_cell.angle_beta   90.00
_cell.angle_gamma   90.00
#
_symmetry.space_group_name_H-M   'P 1'
#
loop_
_entity.id
_entity.type
_entity.pdbx_description
1 polymer ?
#
loop_
_entity_poly.entity_id
_entity_poly.type
_entity_poly.pdbx_seq_one_letter_code
_entity_poly.pdbx_strand_id
1 'polypeptide(L)'
;MNKKTKWTRFAYILCIPALICTMCMCSNPKSSKKVIEEPRDYSELTVKPTFNGKDGNEFAMWLHSNIEYPEACKEGNISGRVVASFTIDSKGKVTDIQIVRGVHEELDNAVVKALEKSPAWTPGEVDGKAVPVKFTLPVVFKMQ
;
A
#
# COMPACT_ATOMS: atom_id res chain seq x y z
N MET A 1 29.38 41.48 29.19
CA MET A 1 30.24 40.91 30.23
C MET A 1 30.23 39.43 30.12
N ASN A 2 31.15 38.87 29.32
CA ASN A 2 32.42 38.29 29.74
C ASN A 2 32.28 37.11 30.70
N LYS A 3 32.59 35.90 30.24
CA LYS A 3 33.84 35.11 30.41
C LYS A 3 33.56 33.69 29.90
N LYS A 4 34.09 33.17 28.82
CA LYS A 4 35.45 32.61 28.60
C LYS A 4 35.97 31.81 29.80
N THR A 5 36.15 30.51 29.59
CA THR A 5 37.32 29.70 29.96
C THR A 5 37.11 28.27 29.45
N LYS A 6 37.86 27.84 28.46
CA LYS A 6 39.20 27.22 28.42
C LYS A 6 39.16 25.77 28.91
N TRP A 7 39.29 24.86 27.93
CA TRP A 7 40.40 23.97 27.62
C TRP A 7 41.06 23.28 28.83
N THR A 8 41.02 22.00 28.84
CA THR A 8 42.26 21.20 29.01
C THR A 8 42.14 19.83 28.38
N ARG A 9 43.05 19.62 27.44
CA ARG A 9 43.51 18.34 26.92
C ARG A 9 44.15 17.55 28.06
N PHE A 10 43.95 16.27 28.12
CA PHE A 10 45.00 15.31 28.49
C PHE A 10 44.76 13.98 27.78
N ALA A 11 45.69 13.74 26.90
CA ALA A 11 45.97 12.44 26.32
C ALA A 11 46.77 11.61 27.31
N TYR A 12 46.61 10.31 27.30
CA TYR A 12 47.62 9.28 27.59
C TYR A 12 46.95 7.93 27.35
N ILE A 13 47.23 7.27 26.25
CA ILE A 13 48.34 6.36 25.96
C ILE A 13 48.28 5.03 26.73
N LEU A 14 48.16 3.96 25.90
CA LEU A 14 48.69 2.62 26.03
C LEU A 14 48.18 1.73 27.15
N CYS A 15 47.50 0.67 26.76
CA CYS A 15 48.00 -0.68 26.81
C CYS A 15 47.03 -1.66 26.14
N ILE A 16 47.53 -2.27 25.08
CA ILE A 16 47.06 -3.58 24.63
C ILE A 16 47.88 -4.62 25.46
N PRO A 17 47.32 -5.73 25.90
CA PRO A 17 47.33 -6.88 25.07
C PRO A 17 46.09 -7.79 25.15
N ALA A 18 45.68 -8.21 23.99
CA ALA A 18 45.45 -9.58 23.57
C ALA A 18 44.94 -10.59 24.62
N LEU A 19 43.94 -11.24 24.32
CA LEU A 19 43.67 -12.66 24.19
C LEU A 19 42.27 -13.06 24.69
N ILE A 20 41.71 -13.93 23.85
CA ILE A 20 40.64 -14.90 24.14
C ILE A 20 39.24 -14.35 24.00
N CYS A 21 38.73 -14.37 22.77
CA CYS A 21 38.00 -15.50 22.20
C CYS A 21 37.07 -16.16 23.22
N THR A 22 35.84 -15.82 23.17
CA THR A 22 34.74 -16.80 23.28
C THR A 22 33.48 -16.19 22.72
N MET A 23 33.06 -16.75 21.60
CA MET A 23 31.69 -16.98 21.19
C MET A 23 30.63 -16.12 21.87
N CYS A 24 30.49 -14.90 21.44
CA CYS A 24 29.22 -14.23 21.56
C CYS A 24 28.43 -14.65 20.33
N MET A 25 27.58 -15.63 20.48
CA MET A 25 26.47 -15.90 19.60
C MET A 25 25.63 -14.63 19.59
N CYS A 26 25.94 -13.70 18.70
CA CYS A 26 25.02 -12.68 18.30
C CYS A 26 23.84 -13.40 17.66
N SER A 27 22.83 -13.64 18.49
CA SER A 27 21.48 -13.89 18.05
C SER A 27 21.12 -12.73 17.13
N ASN A 28 21.22 -13.02 15.86
CA ASN A 28 20.74 -12.14 14.81
C ASN A 28 19.26 -11.88 15.11
N PRO A 29 18.84 -10.67 15.48
CA PRO A 29 17.42 -10.38 15.46
C PRO A 29 17.02 -10.58 14.02
N LYS A 30 16.18 -11.55 13.76
CA LYS A 30 15.45 -11.70 12.52
C LYS A 30 14.68 -10.42 12.32
N SER A 31 15.35 -9.42 11.81
CA SER A 31 14.71 -8.32 11.11
C SER A 31 13.99 -8.99 9.95
N SER A 32 12.74 -9.26 10.14
CA SER A 32 11.83 -9.52 9.04
C SER A 32 11.87 -8.25 8.20
N LYS A 33 12.85 -8.20 7.31
CA LYS A 33 12.81 -7.32 6.17
C LYS A 33 11.53 -7.71 5.45
N LYS A 34 10.42 -7.03 5.77
CA LYS A 34 9.27 -6.97 4.89
C LYS A 34 9.86 -6.46 3.58
N VAL A 35 10.10 -7.37 2.66
CA VAL A 35 10.46 -7.00 1.29
C VAL A 35 9.26 -6.22 0.82
N ILE A 36 9.39 -4.91 0.80
CA ILE A 36 8.44 -4.01 0.17
C ILE A 36 8.70 -4.24 -1.31
N GLU A 37 8.06 -5.26 -1.87
CA GLU A 37 7.99 -5.41 -3.31
C GLU A 37 7.21 -4.21 -3.82
N GLU A 38 7.86 -3.36 -4.58
CA GLU A 38 7.22 -2.22 -5.21
C GLU A 38 6.09 -2.72 -6.12
N PRO A 39 4.90 -2.11 -6.06
CA PRO A 39 3.79 -2.54 -6.91
C PRO A 39 4.17 -2.37 -8.38
N ARG A 40 4.01 -3.45 -9.14
CA ARG A 40 4.29 -3.49 -10.57
C ARG A 40 3.15 -2.87 -11.37
N ASP A 41 3.50 -2.28 -12.50
CA ASP A 41 2.51 -1.81 -13.45
C ASP A 41 1.81 -2.97 -14.14
N TYR A 42 0.53 -2.80 -14.41
CA TYR A 42 -0.34 -3.80 -15.05
C TYR A 42 0.21 -4.31 -16.40
N SER A 43 1.05 -3.51 -17.07
CA SER A 43 1.63 -3.84 -18.38
C SER A 43 2.81 -4.84 -18.33
N GLU A 44 3.45 -5.01 -17.17
CA GLU A 44 4.62 -5.89 -17.00
C GLU A 44 4.28 -7.31 -16.56
N LEU A 45 3.00 -7.60 -16.37
CA LEU A 45 2.53 -8.87 -15.82
C LEU A 45 2.49 -9.97 -16.87
N THR A 46 3.04 -11.13 -16.53
CA THR A 46 2.87 -12.37 -17.31
C THR A 46 1.46 -12.93 -17.15
N VAL A 47 0.93 -12.87 -15.93
CA VAL A 47 -0.46 -13.23 -15.61
C VAL A 47 -1.13 -12.03 -14.93
N LYS A 48 -2.26 -11.61 -15.50
CA LYS A 48 -3.04 -10.49 -14.98
C LYS A 48 -3.82 -10.92 -13.73
N PRO A 49 -3.96 -10.03 -12.72
CA PRO A 49 -4.82 -10.32 -11.59
C PRO A 49 -6.27 -10.48 -12.05
N THR A 50 -6.96 -11.45 -11.48
CA THR A 50 -8.35 -11.73 -11.82
C THR A 50 -9.24 -11.66 -10.58
N PHE A 51 -10.46 -11.18 -10.77
CA PHE A 51 -11.49 -11.15 -9.75
C PHE A 51 -12.46 -12.31 -9.97
N ASN A 52 -12.55 -13.26 -9.02
CA ASN A 52 -13.35 -14.49 -9.16
C ASN A 52 -13.05 -15.27 -10.46
N GLY A 53 -11.79 -15.26 -10.92
CA GLY A 53 -11.39 -15.92 -12.18
C GLY A 53 -11.80 -15.18 -13.46
N LYS A 54 -12.28 -13.93 -13.33
CA LYS A 54 -12.69 -13.07 -14.43
C LYS A 54 -11.92 -11.75 -14.44
N ASP A 55 -12.09 -10.98 -15.50
CA ASP A 55 -11.39 -9.71 -15.71
C ASP A 55 -11.84 -8.60 -14.73
N GLY A 56 -11.05 -7.52 -14.67
CA GLY A 56 -11.35 -6.35 -13.84
C GLY A 56 -12.70 -5.67 -14.11
N ASN A 57 -13.34 -5.93 -15.24
CA ASN A 57 -14.71 -5.47 -15.55
C ASN A 57 -15.74 -6.08 -14.61
N GLU A 58 -15.58 -7.34 -14.25
CA GLU A 58 -16.46 -8.01 -13.28
C GLU A 58 -16.38 -7.36 -11.90
N PHE A 59 -15.16 -6.96 -11.52
CA PHE A 59 -14.97 -6.21 -10.29
C PHE A 59 -15.65 -4.84 -10.33
N ALA A 60 -15.61 -4.14 -11.44
CA ALA A 60 -16.31 -2.87 -11.58
C ALA A 60 -17.82 -3.03 -11.38
N MET A 61 -18.41 -4.09 -11.92
CA MET A 61 -19.82 -4.41 -11.72
C MET A 61 -20.12 -4.80 -10.28
N TRP A 62 -19.28 -5.65 -9.67
CA TRP A 62 -19.41 -6.01 -8.26
C TRP A 62 -19.32 -4.76 -7.36
N LEU A 63 -18.35 -3.88 -7.63
CA LEU A 63 -18.17 -2.65 -6.87
C LEU A 63 -19.41 -1.75 -6.99
N HIS A 64 -19.94 -1.55 -8.19
CA HIS A 64 -21.18 -0.80 -8.41
C HIS A 64 -22.36 -1.35 -7.64
N SER A 65 -22.45 -2.68 -7.52
CA SER A 65 -23.53 -3.34 -6.76
C SER A 65 -23.37 -3.23 -5.25
N ASN A 66 -22.15 -2.99 -4.78
CA ASN A 66 -21.82 -2.94 -3.34
C ASN A 66 -21.53 -1.52 -2.83
N ILE A 67 -21.47 -0.53 -3.70
CA ILE A 67 -21.38 0.87 -3.30
C ILE A 67 -22.76 1.37 -2.88
N GLU A 68 -22.84 1.79 -1.64
CA GLU A 68 -23.99 2.53 -1.13
C GLU A 68 -23.86 4.00 -1.55
N TYR A 69 -24.85 4.47 -2.29
CA TYR A 69 -24.91 5.89 -2.65
C TYR A 69 -25.36 6.70 -1.43
N PRO A 70 -24.52 7.61 -0.88
CA PRO A 70 -24.88 8.37 0.30
C PRO A 70 -26.12 9.26 0.06
N GLU A 71 -27.04 9.29 1.02
CA GLU A 71 -28.27 10.11 0.92
C GLU A 71 -27.96 11.59 0.74
N ALA A 72 -26.96 12.12 1.41
CA ALA A 72 -26.52 13.50 1.26
C ALA A 72 -26.11 13.84 -0.18
N CYS A 73 -25.52 12.87 -0.90
CA CYS A 73 -25.16 13.06 -2.31
C CYS A 73 -26.35 12.93 -3.25
N LYS A 74 -27.38 12.16 -2.87
CA LYS A 74 -28.65 12.09 -3.60
C LYS A 74 -29.41 13.39 -3.50
N GLU A 75 -29.56 13.95 -2.30
CA GLU A 75 -30.22 15.23 -2.06
C GLU A 75 -29.48 16.40 -2.73
N GLY A 76 -28.14 16.36 -2.74
CA GLY A 76 -27.30 17.37 -3.36
C GLY A 76 -27.16 17.24 -4.88
N ASN A 77 -27.80 16.26 -5.52
CA ASN A 77 -27.64 15.97 -6.97
C ASN A 77 -26.17 15.82 -7.39
N ILE A 78 -25.31 15.24 -6.51
CA ILE A 78 -23.89 15.14 -6.75
C ILE A 78 -23.59 13.88 -7.57
N SER A 79 -23.22 14.06 -8.81
CA SER A 79 -22.81 12.99 -9.73
C SER A 79 -21.41 13.27 -10.29
N GLY A 80 -20.71 12.24 -10.72
CA GLY A 80 -19.39 12.42 -11.30
C GLY A 80 -18.58 11.13 -11.37
N ARG A 81 -17.31 11.28 -11.74
CA ARG A 81 -16.36 10.16 -11.84
C ARG A 81 -15.33 10.26 -10.73
N VAL A 82 -15.32 9.27 -9.86
CA VAL A 82 -14.27 9.05 -8.85
C VAL A 82 -13.25 8.08 -9.44
N VAL A 83 -11.97 8.40 -9.34
CA VAL A 83 -10.88 7.51 -9.77
C VAL A 83 -10.15 7.04 -8.53
N ALA A 84 -10.26 5.77 -8.23
CA ALA A 84 -9.55 5.12 -7.13
C ALA A 84 -8.36 4.32 -7.65
N SER A 85 -7.24 4.41 -6.96
CA SER A 85 -6.07 3.56 -7.15
C SER A 85 -5.89 2.69 -5.92
N PHE A 86 -5.56 1.43 -6.12
CA PHE A 86 -5.31 0.49 -5.04
C PHE A 86 -4.28 -0.55 -5.50
N THR A 87 -3.67 -1.22 -4.54
CA THR A 87 -2.70 -2.28 -4.80
C THR A 87 -3.30 -3.62 -4.41
N ILE A 88 -3.21 -4.60 -5.30
CA ILE A 88 -3.51 -6.00 -5.01
C ILE A 88 -2.20 -6.64 -4.59
N ASP A 89 -2.09 -7.09 -3.36
CA ASP A 89 -0.88 -7.72 -2.85
C ASP A 89 -0.69 -9.15 -3.42
N SER A 90 0.45 -9.76 -3.16
CA SER A 90 0.77 -11.12 -3.59
C SER A 90 -0.16 -12.21 -3.00
N LYS A 91 -1.02 -11.85 -2.05
CA LYS A 91 -2.04 -12.71 -1.45
C LYS A 91 -3.43 -12.45 -2.01
N GLY A 92 -3.56 -11.52 -2.96
CA GLY A 92 -4.84 -11.13 -3.54
C GLY A 92 -5.66 -10.15 -2.69
N LYS A 93 -5.06 -9.54 -1.66
CA LYS A 93 -5.73 -8.53 -0.84
C LYS A 93 -5.60 -7.15 -1.45
N VAL A 94 -6.67 -6.36 -1.36
CA VAL A 94 -6.65 -4.94 -1.70
C VAL A 94 -5.99 -4.15 -0.57
N THR A 95 -4.98 -3.36 -0.92
CA THR A 95 -4.18 -2.52 -0.01
C THR A 95 -3.91 -1.17 -0.66
N ASP A 96 -3.36 -0.21 0.09
CA ASP A 96 -2.94 1.12 -0.40
C ASP A 96 -4.02 1.83 -1.24
N ILE A 97 -5.25 1.84 -0.73
CA ILE A 97 -6.37 2.50 -1.39
C ILE A 97 -6.17 4.01 -1.36
N GLN A 98 -6.18 4.65 -2.53
CA GLN A 98 -6.03 6.08 -2.69
C GLN A 98 -7.03 6.62 -3.69
N ILE A 99 -7.63 7.76 -3.40
CA ILE A 99 -8.46 8.49 -4.35
C ILE A 99 -7.55 9.41 -5.17
N VAL A 100 -7.37 9.07 -6.44
CA VAL A 100 -6.56 9.86 -7.38
C VAL A 100 -7.35 11.08 -7.85
N ARG A 101 -8.65 10.92 -8.06
CA ARG A 101 -9.57 11.98 -8.42
C ARG A 101 -10.90 11.77 -7.73
N GLY A 102 -11.23 12.64 -6.80
CA GLY A 102 -12.51 12.68 -6.11
C GLY A 102 -13.50 13.66 -6.75
N VAL A 103 -14.75 13.54 -6.34
CA VAL A 103 -15.85 14.46 -6.70
C VAL A 103 -16.40 15.10 -5.43
N HIS A 104 -16.67 14.28 -4.44
CA HIS A 104 -17.21 14.69 -3.14
C HIS A 104 -16.75 13.71 -2.07
N GLU A 105 -16.42 14.23 -0.89
CA GLU A 105 -15.88 13.45 0.21
C GLU A 105 -16.71 12.22 0.56
N GLU A 106 -18.03 12.36 0.56
CA GLU A 106 -18.96 11.26 0.85
C GLU A 106 -18.91 10.14 -0.21
N LEU A 107 -18.83 10.51 -1.50
CA LEU A 107 -18.69 9.57 -2.59
C LEU A 107 -17.33 8.87 -2.56
N ASP A 108 -16.28 9.62 -2.26
CA ASP A 108 -14.93 9.10 -2.16
C ASP A 108 -14.82 8.09 -1.01
N ASN A 109 -15.40 8.41 0.15
CA ASN A 109 -15.48 7.51 1.30
C ASN A 109 -16.32 6.26 1.01
N ALA A 110 -17.40 6.37 0.25
CA ALA A 110 -18.21 5.22 -0.15
C ALA A 110 -17.41 4.26 -1.03
N VAL A 111 -16.59 4.76 -1.95
CA VAL A 111 -15.69 3.97 -2.79
C VAL A 111 -14.63 3.27 -1.94
N VAL A 112 -13.99 3.97 -1.01
CA VAL A 112 -12.97 3.39 -0.12
C VAL A 112 -13.56 2.25 0.72
N LYS A 113 -14.71 2.47 1.37
CA LYS A 113 -15.41 1.44 2.16
C LYS A 113 -15.79 0.21 1.34
N ALA A 114 -16.21 0.40 0.09
CA ALA A 114 -16.54 -0.69 -0.80
C ALA A 114 -15.29 -1.48 -1.23
N LEU A 115 -14.17 -0.79 -1.49
CA LEU A 115 -12.89 -1.42 -1.80
C LEU A 115 -12.32 -2.22 -0.63
N GLU A 116 -12.47 -1.74 0.61
CA GLU A 116 -12.06 -2.44 1.82
C GLU A 116 -12.84 -3.75 2.04
N LYS A 117 -14.10 -3.79 1.61
CA LYS A 117 -14.96 -4.99 1.66
C LYS A 117 -14.73 -5.94 0.48
N SER A 118 -13.80 -5.61 -0.42
CA SER A 118 -13.51 -6.44 -1.60
C SER A 118 -13.12 -7.87 -1.19
N PRO A 119 -13.70 -8.89 -1.84
CA PRO A 119 -13.21 -10.26 -1.73
C PRO A 119 -11.77 -10.38 -2.23
N ALA A 120 -11.10 -11.48 -1.88
CA ALA A 120 -9.76 -11.74 -2.33
C ALA A 120 -9.70 -11.93 -3.86
N TRP A 121 -8.68 -11.34 -4.46
CA TRP A 121 -8.35 -11.48 -5.86
C TRP A 121 -7.38 -12.64 -6.09
N THR A 122 -7.32 -13.14 -7.31
CA THR A 122 -6.18 -13.91 -7.76
C THR A 122 -5.07 -12.91 -8.09
N PRO A 123 -3.90 -12.98 -7.42
CA PRO A 123 -2.82 -12.01 -7.63
C PRO A 123 -2.27 -12.09 -9.06
N GLY A 124 -1.66 -11.01 -9.50
CA GLY A 124 -0.88 -11.03 -10.74
C GLY A 124 0.44 -11.76 -10.55
N GLU A 125 0.98 -12.33 -11.61
CA GLU A 125 2.25 -13.05 -11.58
C GLU A 125 3.23 -12.51 -12.63
N VAL A 126 4.49 -12.49 -12.24
CA VAL A 126 5.64 -12.27 -13.13
C VAL A 126 6.56 -13.47 -12.97
N ASP A 127 6.86 -14.17 -14.06
CA ASP A 127 7.71 -15.35 -14.07
C ASP A 127 7.27 -16.44 -13.07
N GLY A 128 5.97 -16.62 -12.90
CA GLY A 128 5.38 -17.60 -11.99
C GLY A 128 5.46 -17.22 -10.50
N LYS A 129 5.78 -15.98 -10.19
CA LYS A 129 5.78 -15.45 -8.82
C LYS A 129 4.66 -14.43 -8.66
N ALA A 130 3.85 -14.59 -7.62
CA ALA A 130 2.84 -13.62 -7.27
C ALA A 130 3.48 -12.30 -6.86
N VAL A 131 3.10 -11.21 -7.49
CA VAL A 131 3.63 -9.87 -7.25
C VAL A 131 2.51 -8.89 -6.90
N PRO A 132 2.78 -7.87 -6.09
CA PRO A 132 1.81 -6.81 -5.87
C PRO A 132 1.61 -6.00 -7.16
N VAL A 133 0.35 -5.68 -7.46
CA VAL A 133 -0.06 -4.99 -8.69
C VAL A 133 -0.84 -3.75 -8.35
N LYS A 134 -0.43 -2.61 -8.92
CA LYS A 134 -1.19 -1.37 -8.81
C LYS A 134 -2.32 -1.36 -9.84
N PHE A 135 -3.53 -1.12 -9.37
CA PHE A 135 -4.72 -1.05 -10.19
C PHE A 135 -5.40 0.30 -10.04
N THR A 136 -5.95 0.82 -11.13
CA THR A 136 -6.70 2.09 -11.11
C THR A 136 -8.05 1.87 -11.73
N LEU A 137 -9.10 2.21 -10.99
CA LEU A 137 -10.48 1.98 -11.41
C LEU A 137 -11.28 3.30 -11.40
N PRO A 138 -11.87 3.69 -12.54
CA PRO A 138 -12.83 4.79 -12.58
C PRO A 138 -14.22 4.28 -12.17
N VAL A 139 -14.81 4.91 -11.16
CA VAL A 139 -16.18 4.66 -10.70
C VAL A 139 -17.04 5.85 -11.10
N VAL A 140 -18.10 5.61 -11.87
CA VAL A 140 -18.99 6.67 -12.34
C VAL A 140 -20.28 6.63 -11.55
N PHE A 141 -20.55 7.71 -10.83
CA PHE A 141 -21.81 7.93 -10.13
C PHE A 141 -22.76 8.70 -11.03
N LYS A 142 -23.91 8.09 -11.35
CA LYS A 142 -25.00 8.71 -12.09
C LYS A 142 -26.24 8.72 -11.22
N MET A 143 -26.96 9.80 -11.26
CA MET A 143 -28.31 9.86 -10.70
C MET A 143 -29.25 9.01 -11.57
N GLN A 144 -30.08 8.22 -10.94
CA GLN A 144 -31.21 7.54 -11.56
C GLN A 144 -32.48 8.38 -11.40
#